data_b8c9c457eca13b16f8efa058eec7b566
#
_entry.id   b8c9c457eca13b16f8efa058eec7b566
#
_cell.length_a   1.000
_cell.length_b   1.000
_cell.length_c   1.000
_cell.angle_alpha   90.00
_cell.angle_beta   90.00
_cell.angle_gamma   90.00
#
_symmetry.space_group_name_H-M   'P 1'
#
loop_
_entity.id
_entity.type
_entity.pdbx_description
1 polymer ?
#
loop_
_entity_poly.entity_id
_entity_poly.type
_entity_poly.pdbx_seq_one_letter_code
_entity_poly.pdbx_strand_id
1 'polypeptide(L)'
;MSQDTFTLFEKVPTGKLMEAISKSMDDFLYIFDIQNSKLELSEAAVDRFMISGRFLDDPLSAVYEEDREMLMKDLSEVAAGKEKTHDLHYRWLDKEGRPVWINCRGVVVDDDEGNPAYLVGCLNETGNQQRADNVTGLLGGSEFRTYLYSQKEPISAGFLMHIGIDDFAGINSSCGYDYGDYVLKRVADCMKECISD
;
A
#
# COMPACT_ATOMS: atom_id res chain seq x y z
N MET A 1 -34.32 29.34 8.82
CA MET A 1 -34.50 27.89 8.73
C MET A 1 -33.28 27.33 7.98
N SER A 2 -32.25 26.90 8.73
CA SER A 2 -31.11 26.19 8.16
C SER A 2 -31.57 24.80 7.77
N GLN A 3 -31.54 24.49 6.48
CA GLN A 3 -31.66 23.11 6.04
C GLN A 3 -30.37 22.39 6.51
N ASP A 4 -30.50 21.55 7.51
CA ASP A 4 -29.48 20.57 7.87
C ASP A 4 -29.27 19.64 6.66
N THR A 5 -28.26 19.95 5.87
CA THR A 5 -27.89 19.15 4.71
C THR A 5 -27.02 18.00 5.20
N PHE A 6 -27.65 17.00 5.83
CA PHE A 6 -26.96 15.74 6.13
C PHE A 6 -26.42 15.15 4.84
N THR A 7 -25.12 14.86 4.81
CA THR A 7 -24.53 14.16 3.67
C THR A 7 -25.10 12.74 3.60
N LEU A 8 -25.03 12.08 2.43
CA LEU A 8 -25.47 10.67 2.32
C LEU A 8 -24.67 9.75 3.24
N PHE A 9 -23.41 10.10 3.53
CA PHE A 9 -22.55 9.36 4.46
C PHE A 9 -23.10 9.35 5.89
N GLU A 10 -23.70 10.44 6.35
CA GLU A 10 -24.29 10.54 7.69
C GLU A 10 -25.61 9.76 7.84
N LYS A 11 -26.27 9.43 6.72
CA LYS A 11 -27.51 8.65 6.70
C LYS A 11 -27.29 7.15 6.86
N VAL A 12 -26.09 6.66 6.60
CA VAL A 12 -25.75 5.24 6.74
C VAL A 12 -25.07 5.03 8.11
N PRO A 13 -25.59 4.12 8.95
CA PRO A 13 -24.90 3.79 10.21
C PRO A 13 -23.45 3.39 9.95
N THR A 14 -22.50 3.98 10.69
CA THR A 14 -21.08 3.83 10.46
C THR A 14 -20.62 2.38 10.32
N GLY A 15 -21.10 1.46 11.18
CA GLY A 15 -20.77 0.04 11.10
C GLY A 15 -21.19 -0.61 9.79
N LYS A 16 -22.40 -0.27 9.27
CA LYS A 16 -22.87 -0.77 7.96
C LYS A 16 -22.10 -0.17 6.80
N LEU A 17 -21.70 1.11 6.93
CA LEU A 17 -20.86 1.78 5.93
C LEU A 17 -19.51 1.10 5.83
N MET A 18 -18.85 0.86 6.96
CA MET A 18 -17.54 0.20 7.01
C MET A 18 -17.60 -1.24 6.47
N GLU A 19 -18.66 -1.99 6.82
CA GLU A 19 -18.86 -3.33 6.29
C GLU A 19 -19.06 -3.32 4.76
N ALA A 20 -19.85 -2.39 4.24
CA ALA A 20 -20.07 -2.26 2.81
C ALA A 20 -18.79 -1.87 2.06
N ILE A 21 -18.01 -0.92 2.60
CA ILE A 21 -16.72 -0.51 2.04
C ILE A 21 -15.76 -1.71 2.02
N SER A 22 -15.60 -2.41 3.15
CA SER A 22 -14.72 -3.58 3.26
C SER A 22 -15.07 -4.69 2.25
N LYS A 23 -16.38 -4.88 1.93
CA LYS A 23 -16.81 -5.88 0.95
C LYS A 23 -16.71 -5.42 -0.50
N SER A 24 -16.60 -4.12 -0.76
CA SER A 24 -16.52 -3.54 -2.10
C SER A 24 -15.10 -3.23 -2.57
N MET A 25 -14.12 -3.39 -1.70
CA MET A 25 -12.70 -3.12 -1.97
C MET A 25 -11.88 -4.39 -1.84
N ASP A 26 -10.81 -4.47 -2.60
CA ASP A 26 -9.80 -5.53 -2.47
C ASP A 26 -8.79 -5.24 -1.35
N ASP A 27 -8.88 -4.06 -0.74
CA ASP A 27 -8.00 -3.63 0.35
C ASP A 27 -8.55 -4.11 1.71
N PHE A 28 -7.63 -4.39 2.63
CA PHE A 28 -7.96 -4.78 4.00
C PHE A 28 -8.03 -3.54 4.88
N LEU A 29 -9.19 -3.25 5.47
CA LEU A 29 -9.36 -2.11 6.36
C LEU A 29 -8.77 -2.39 7.74
N TYR A 30 -8.22 -1.33 8.36
CA TYR A 30 -7.74 -1.40 9.74
C TYR A 30 -8.02 -0.13 10.53
N ILE A 31 -8.09 -0.30 11.85
CA ILE A 31 -8.06 0.79 12.83
C ILE A 31 -7.01 0.41 13.88
N PHE A 32 -6.03 1.28 14.07
CA PHE A 32 -5.05 1.17 15.13
C PHE A 32 -5.34 2.20 16.23
N ASP A 33 -5.64 1.72 17.41
CA ASP A 33 -5.76 2.53 18.63
C ASP A 33 -4.36 2.88 19.13
N ILE A 34 -3.95 4.12 18.89
CA ILE A 34 -2.60 4.61 19.19
C ILE A 34 -2.35 4.60 20.69
N GLN A 35 -3.37 4.94 21.50
CA GLN A 35 -3.22 5.09 22.95
C GLN A 35 -3.11 3.74 23.67
N ASN A 36 -3.83 2.72 23.17
CA ASN A 36 -3.86 1.39 23.78
C ASN A 36 -3.01 0.36 23.01
N SER A 37 -2.37 0.76 21.90
CA SER A 37 -1.58 -0.10 21.03
C SER A 37 -2.34 -1.33 20.52
N LYS A 38 -3.62 -1.16 20.17
CA LYS A 38 -4.49 -2.24 19.70
C LYS A 38 -4.82 -2.05 18.23
N LEU A 39 -4.74 -3.12 17.48
CA LEU A 39 -5.06 -3.14 16.05
C LEU A 39 -6.32 -3.96 15.80
N GLU A 40 -7.32 -3.37 15.14
CA GLU A 40 -8.48 -4.08 14.60
C GLU A 40 -8.37 -4.13 13.07
N LEU A 41 -8.65 -5.30 12.51
CA LEU A 41 -8.57 -5.59 11.08
C LEU A 41 -9.92 -6.10 10.53
N SER A 42 -10.15 -5.90 9.23
CA SER A 42 -11.28 -6.52 8.53
C SER A 42 -11.18 -8.05 8.53
N GLU A 43 -12.31 -8.75 8.41
CA GLU A 43 -12.35 -10.22 8.36
C GLU A 43 -11.49 -10.78 7.22
N ALA A 44 -11.49 -10.14 6.05
CA ALA A 44 -10.69 -10.53 4.92
C ALA A 44 -9.18 -10.57 5.22
N ALA A 45 -8.68 -9.67 6.08
CA ALA A 45 -7.28 -9.68 6.54
C ALA A 45 -6.99 -10.92 7.41
N VAL A 46 -7.95 -11.32 8.26
CA VAL A 46 -7.80 -12.52 9.11
C VAL A 46 -7.70 -13.79 8.26
N ASP A 47 -8.42 -13.85 7.17
CA ASP A 47 -8.37 -14.99 6.26
C ASP A 47 -7.08 -15.03 5.43
N ARG A 48 -6.45 -13.89 5.21
CA ARG A 48 -5.29 -13.75 4.32
C ARG A 48 -3.94 -13.85 5.05
N PHE A 49 -3.81 -13.24 6.23
CA PHE A 49 -2.53 -13.10 6.92
C PHE A 49 -2.42 -14.01 8.15
N MET A 50 -1.18 -14.22 8.61
CA MET A 50 -0.87 -15.04 9.79
C MET A 50 -1.21 -14.30 11.09
N ILE A 51 -2.49 -14.05 11.31
CA ILE A 51 -3.04 -13.40 12.49
C ILE A 51 -4.09 -14.30 13.16
N SER A 52 -4.22 -14.19 14.49
CA SER A 52 -5.09 -15.04 15.29
C SER A 52 -6.55 -14.63 15.29
N GLY A 53 -6.85 -13.40 14.85
CA GLY A 53 -8.19 -12.83 14.84
C GLY A 53 -8.19 -11.36 14.42
N ARG A 54 -9.36 -10.73 14.46
CA ARG A 54 -9.53 -9.33 14.07
C ARG A 54 -8.81 -8.35 14.98
N PHE A 55 -8.64 -8.70 16.25
CA PHE A 55 -8.03 -7.83 17.26
C PHE A 55 -6.64 -8.36 17.61
N LEU A 56 -5.64 -7.50 17.47
CA LEU A 56 -4.25 -7.80 17.81
C LEU A 56 -3.80 -6.89 18.93
N ASP A 57 -3.36 -7.47 20.04
CA ASP A 57 -2.71 -6.75 21.14
C ASP A 57 -1.25 -6.41 20.82
N ASP A 58 -0.65 -7.12 19.85
CA ASP A 58 0.65 -6.79 19.27
C ASP A 58 0.50 -6.54 17.75
N PRO A 59 0.47 -5.28 17.33
CA PRO A 59 0.32 -4.92 15.92
C PRO A 59 1.48 -5.39 15.03
N LEU A 60 2.62 -5.76 15.63
CA LEU A 60 3.80 -6.25 14.90
C LEU A 60 3.79 -7.77 14.70
N SER A 61 2.83 -8.48 15.29
CA SER A 61 2.81 -9.96 15.27
C SER A 61 2.78 -10.56 13.86
N ALA A 62 2.10 -9.90 12.92
CA ALA A 62 2.03 -10.32 11.51
C ALA A 62 3.14 -9.72 10.64
N VAL A 63 3.92 -8.78 11.16
CA VAL A 63 4.95 -8.06 10.41
C VAL A 63 6.22 -8.92 10.33
N TYR A 64 6.79 -9.01 9.13
CA TYR A 64 8.07 -9.66 8.92
C TYR A 64 9.17 -9.03 9.79
N GLU A 65 10.00 -9.85 10.43
CA GLU A 65 10.87 -9.42 11.52
C GLU A 65 11.80 -8.25 11.15
N GLU A 66 12.40 -8.29 9.97
CA GLU A 66 13.34 -7.25 9.52
C GLU A 66 12.68 -5.87 9.31
N ASP A 67 11.36 -5.83 9.11
CA ASP A 67 10.63 -4.59 8.81
C ASP A 67 10.04 -3.93 10.08
N ARG A 68 10.08 -4.62 11.23
CA ARG A 68 9.47 -4.17 12.49
C ARG A 68 10.06 -2.87 13.01
N GLU A 69 11.38 -2.72 12.96
CA GLU A 69 12.07 -1.51 13.46
C GLU A 69 11.64 -0.26 12.67
N MET A 70 11.55 -0.38 11.35
CA MET A 70 11.10 0.70 10.47
C MET A 70 9.65 1.10 10.79
N LEU A 71 8.75 0.12 10.94
CA LEU A 71 7.36 0.36 11.27
C LEU A 71 7.20 0.99 12.67
N MET A 72 7.92 0.48 13.67
CA MET A 72 7.90 1.05 15.03
C MET A 72 8.31 2.52 15.05
N LYS A 73 9.35 2.88 14.28
CA LYS A 73 9.80 4.27 14.16
C LYS A 73 8.69 5.15 13.60
N ASP A 74 8.07 4.75 12.49
CA ASP A 74 6.98 5.50 11.86
C ASP A 74 5.77 5.66 12.80
N LEU A 75 5.30 4.56 13.41
CA LEU A 75 4.20 4.61 14.38
C LEU A 75 4.52 5.50 15.61
N SER A 76 5.79 5.58 16.02
CA SER A 76 6.20 6.47 17.10
C SER A 76 6.12 7.95 16.70
N GLU A 77 6.41 8.29 15.46
CA GLU A 77 6.29 9.64 14.91
C GLU A 77 4.82 10.05 14.77
N VAL A 78 3.97 9.12 14.33
CA VAL A 78 2.50 9.28 14.31
C VAL A 78 1.94 9.49 15.72
N ALA A 79 2.32 8.65 16.67
CA ALA A 79 1.87 8.76 18.06
C ALA A 79 2.34 10.07 18.74
N ALA A 80 3.51 10.59 18.35
CA ALA A 80 4.02 11.87 18.83
C ALA A 80 3.33 13.09 18.15
N GLY A 81 2.39 12.86 17.23
CA GLY A 81 1.69 13.91 16.48
C GLY A 81 2.56 14.67 15.49
N LYS A 82 3.74 14.13 15.15
CA LYS A 82 4.64 14.73 14.16
C LYS A 82 4.14 14.50 12.74
N GLU A 83 3.54 13.34 12.50
CA GLU A 83 2.94 12.94 11.23
C GLU A 83 1.45 12.70 11.40
N LYS A 84 0.66 13.12 10.43
CA LYS A 84 -0.81 12.91 10.40
C LYS A 84 -1.23 11.82 9.42
N THR A 85 -0.27 11.27 8.70
CA THR A 85 -0.47 10.20 7.72
C THR A 85 0.57 9.11 7.90
N HIS A 86 0.19 7.91 7.53
CA HIS A 86 1.03 6.73 7.46
C HIS A 86 0.98 6.21 6.01
N ASP A 87 2.12 6.03 5.37
CA ASP A 87 2.20 5.47 4.02
C ASP A 87 3.54 4.72 3.89
N LEU A 88 3.49 3.42 4.21
CA LEU A 88 4.67 2.56 4.20
C LEU A 88 4.47 1.30 3.39
N HIS A 89 5.56 0.86 2.75
CA HIS A 89 5.68 -0.45 2.14
C HIS A 89 6.53 -1.35 3.03
N TYR A 90 5.97 -2.48 3.47
CA TYR A 90 6.67 -3.47 4.29
C TYR A 90 6.01 -4.84 4.15
N ARG A 91 6.62 -5.87 4.75
CA ARG A 91 6.16 -7.25 4.59
C ARG A 91 5.33 -7.71 5.77
N TRP A 92 4.20 -8.33 5.46
CA TRP A 92 3.43 -9.15 6.38
C TRP A 92 3.62 -10.63 6.07
N LEU A 93 3.31 -11.50 7.03
CA LEU A 93 3.32 -12.94 6.85
C LEU A 93 1.95 -13.41 6.41
N ASP A 94 1.87 -14.18 5.32
CA ASP A 94 0.65 -14.88 4.91
C ASP A 94 0.37 -16.09 5.81
N LYS A 95 -0.75 -16.80 5.57
CA LYS A 95 -1.15 -17.98 6.36
C LYS A 95 -0.11 -19.09 6.37
N GLU A 96 0.73 -19.18 5.36
CA GLU A 96 1.81 -20.14 5.23
C GLU A 96 3.15 -19.65 5.81
N GLY A 97 3.14 -18.44 6.43
CA GLY A 97 4.33 -17.84 7.01
C GLY A 97 5.30 -17.24 5.97
N ARG A 98 4.84 -17.03 4.74
CA ARG A 98 5.66 -16.41 3.68
C ARG A 98 5.52 -14.90 3.71
N PRO A 99 6.61 -14.14 3.51
CA PRO A 99 6.54 -12.69 3.46
C PRO A 99 5.81 -12.21 2.20
N VAL A 100 4.83 -11.33 2.39
CA VAL A 100 4.04 -10.69 1.33
C VAL A 100 4.18 -9.18 1.47
N TRP A 101 4.52 -8.52 0.38
CA TRP A 101 4.60 -7.06 0.37
C TRP A 101 3.23 -6.42 0.42
N ILE A 102 3.08 -5.51 1.36
CA ILE A 102 1.88 -4.68 1.49
C ILE A 102 2.25 -3.20 1.37
N ASN A 103 1.30 -2.40 0.89
CA ASN A 103 1.27 -0.96 1.10
C ASN A 103 0.24 -0.67 2.20
N CYS A 104 0.69 -0.11 3.31
CA CYS A 104 -0.16 0.31 4.41
C CYS A 104 -0.32 1.82 4.38
N ARG A 105 -1.55 2.30 4.27
CA ARG A 105 -1.87 3.72 4.25
C ARG A 105 -2.91 4.03 5.30
N GLY A 106 -2.72 5.14 6.01
CA GLY A 106 -3.65 5.57 7.03
C GLY A 106 -3.60 7.07 7.32
N VAL A 107 -4.63 7.54 7.97
CA VAL A 107 -4.76 8.92 8.42
C VAL A 107 -5.05 8.93 9.91
N VAL A 108 -4.41 9.83 10.63
CA VAL A 108 -4.64 10.02 12.06
C VAL A 108 -5.98 10.70 12.29
N VAL A 109 -6.76 10.14 13.21
CA VAL A 109 -7.97 10.75 13.77
C VAL A 109 -7.64 11.15 15.20
N ASP A 110 -7.75 12.43 15.49
CA ASP A 110 -7.52 12.98 16.81
C ASP A 110 -8.75 12.79 17.73
N ASP A 111 -8.53 12.79 19.04
CA ASP A 111 -9.60 12.87 20.04
C ASP A 111 -10.18 14.29 20.14
N ASP A 112 -11.17 14.48 21.02
CA ASP A 112 -11.82 15.79 21.24
C ASP A 112 -10.85 16.84 21.82
N GLU A 113 -9.71 16.42 22.35
CA GLU A 113 -8.66 17.28 22.91
C GLU A 113 -7.58 17.61 21.87
N GLY A 114 -7.64 17.01 20.68
CA GLY A 114 -6.71 17.23 19.56
C GLY A 114 -5.45 16.37 19.63
N ASN A 115 -5.43 15.32 20.43
CA ASN A 115 -4.33 14.36 20.49
C ASN A 115 -4.56 13.20 19.51
N PRO A 116 -3.49 12.62 18.91
CA PRO A 116 -3.61 11.42 18.10
C PRO A 116 -4.27 10.27 18.86
N ALA A 117 -5.45 9.81 18.41
CA ALA A 117 -6.18 8.75 19.06
C ALA A 117 -6.20 7.47 18.22
N TYR A 118 -6.50 7.59 16.94
CA TYR A 118 -6.61 6.45 16.05
C TYR A 118 -5.86 6.69 14.75
N LEU A 119 -5.29 5.63 14.19
CA LEU A 119 -4.84 5.59 12.81
C LEU A 119 -5.80 4.70 12.02
N VAL A 120 -6.51 5.27 11.07
CA VAL A 120 -7.53 4.59 10.27
C VAL A 120 -7.07 4.48 8.83
N GLY A 121 -7.13 3.28 8.25
CA GLY A 121 -6.59 3.10 6.93
C GLY A 121 -6.87 1.76 6.26
N CYS A 122 -6.08 1.48 5.27
CA CYS A 122 -6.14 0.23 4.52
C CYS A 122 -4.74 -0.34 4.22
N LEU A 123 -4.71 -1.66 4.11
CA LEU A 123 -3.58 -2.44 3.66
C LEU A 123 -3.93 -3.00 2.28
N ASN A 124 -3.04 -2.93 1.32
CA ASN A 124 -3.19 -3.69 0.08
C ASN A 124 -1.93 -4.49 -0.23
N GLU A 125 -2.12 -5.66 -0.84
CA GLU A 125 -1.00 -6.43 -1.37
C GLU A 125 -0.49 -5.78 -2.65
N THR A 126 0.74 -5.31 -2.63
CA THR A 126 1.36 -4.70 -3.81
C THR A 126 1.71 -5.71 -4.90
N GLY A 127 1.63 -7.01 -4.61
CA GLY A 127 1.93 -8.10 -5.55
C GLY A 127 0.76 -8.59 -6.41
N ASN A 128 -0.49 -8.26 -6.09
CA ASN A 128 -1.67 -8.76 -6.81
C ASN A 128 -2.34 -7.73 -7.74
N GLN A 129 -2.09 -6.45 -7.54
CA GLN A 129 -2.64 -5.41 -8.41
C GLN A 129 -1.56 -4.90 -9.36
N GLN A 130 -1.63 -5.34 -10.60
CA GLN A 130 -0.76 -4.97 -11.74
C GLN A 130 0.67 -5.53 -11.66
N ARG A 131 0.82 -6.84 -11.88
CA ARG A 131 2.15 -7.42 -12.20
C ARG A 131 2.81 -6.74 -13.40
N ALA A 132 2.01 -6.17 -14.29
CA ALA A 132 2.48 -5.46 -15.46
C ALA A 132 1.85 -4.07 -15.52
N ASP A 133 2.63 -3.09 -15.93
CA ASP A 133 2.15 -1.76 -16.27
C ASP A 133 1.18 -1.84 -17.46
N ASN A 134 0.00 -1.21 -17.32
CA ASN A 134 -1.08 -1.34 -18.30
C ASN A 134 -0.74 -0.75 -19.68
N VAL A 135 0.17 0.22 -19.72
CA VAL A 135 0.58 0.88 -20.96
C VAL A 135 1.67 0.07 -21.67
N THR A 136 2.68 -0.33 -20.92
CA THR A 136 3.90 -0.94 -21.47
C THR A 136 3.91 -2.46 -21.42
N GLY A 137 3.12 -3.05 -20.51
CA GLY A 137 3.15 -4.47 -20.20
C GLY A 137 4.46 -4.94 -19.55
N LEU A 138 5.31 -4.02 -19.09
CA LEU A 138 6.51 -4.33 -18.31
C LEU A 138 6.14 -4.58 -16.84
N LEU A 139 6.97 -5.32 -16.13
CA LEU A 139 6.79 -5.54 -14.69
C LEU A 139 6.87 -4.21 -13.93
N GLY A 140 5.96 -4.02 -12.99
CA GLY A 140 5.94 -2.85 -12.12
C GLY A 140 7.10 -2.84 -11.12
N GLY A 141 7.33 -1.68 -10.48
CA GLY A 141 8.41 -1.52 -9.50
C GLY A 141 8.29 -2.45 -8.28
N SER A 142 7.08 -2.85 -7.89
CA SER A 142 6.82 -3.85 -6.85
C SER A 142 7.35 -5.23 -7.23
N GLU A 143 7.08 -5.67 -8.46
CA GLU A 143 7.56 -6.96 -8.98
C GLU A 143 9.08 -7.02 -9.08
N PHE A 144 9.71 -5.91 -9.49
CA PHE A 144 11.16 -5.81 -9.51
C PHE A 144 11.78 -5.96 -8.09
N ARG A 145 11.19 -5.32 -7.09
CA ARG A 145 11.63 -5.48 -5.70
C ARG A 145 11.44 -6.91 -5.22
N THR A 146 10.25 -7.49 -5.45
CA THR A 146 9.96 -8.89 -5.11
C THR A 146 10.96 -9.83 -5.77
N TYR A 147 11.30 -9.62 -7.05
CA TYR A 147 12.32 -10.39 -7.75
C TYR A 147 13.68 -10.28 -7.06
N LEU A 148 14.15 -9.07 -6.73
CA LEU A 148 15.44 -8.88 -6.07
C LEU A 148 15.50 -9.57 -4.70
N TYR A 149 14.43 -9.49 -3.90
CA TYR A 149 14.40 -10.09 -2.56
C TYR A 149 14.12 -11.61 -2.56
N SER A 150 13.51 -12.15 -3.62
CA SER A 150 13.29 -13.59 -3.76
C SER A 150 14.54 -14.38 -4.15
N GLN A 151 15.60 -13.70 -4.58
CA GLN A 151 16.86 -14.35 -4.91
C GLN A 151 17.52 -14.88 -3.64
N LYS A 152 17.46 -16.21 -3.43
CA LYS A 152 18.08 -16.88 -2.27
C LYS A 152 19.61 -16.98 -2.35
N GLU A 153 20.16 -16.81 -3.54
CA GLU A 153 21.60 -16.83 -3.81
C GLU A 153 22.10 -15.42 -4.11
N PRO A 154 23.26 -15.00 -3.60
CA PRO A 154 23.81 -13.71 -3.97
C PRO A 154 24.04 -13.68 -5.48
N ILE A 155 23.49 -12.64 -6.14
CA ILE A 155 23.73 -12.41 -7.57
C ILE A 155 25.23 -12.19 -7.74
N SER A 156 25.90 -13.16 -8.33
CA SER A 156 27.36 -13.19 -8.41
C SER A 156 27.96 -12.19 -9.42
N ALA A 157 27.18 -11.79 -10.42
CA ALA A 157 27.50 -10.75 -11.39
C ALA A 157 26.25 -10.25 -12.10
N GLY A 158 26.18 -8.97 -12.40
CA GLY A 158 25.09 -8.34 -13.12
C GLY A 158 25.25 -6.83 -13.15
N PHE A 159 24.36 -6.17 -13.88
CA PHE A 159 24.26 -4.72 -13.87
C PHE A 159 22.79 -4.31 -13.80
N LEU A 160 22.53 -3.15 -13.22
CA LEU A 160 21.24 -2.51 -13.23
C LEU A 160 21.33 -1.27 -14.11
N MET A 161 20.45 -1.18 -15.12
CA MET A 161 20.34 0.00 -15.97
C MET A 161 19.05 0.75 -15.64
N HIS A 162 19.17 2.04 -15.37
CA HIS A 162 18.03 2.95 -15.25
C HIS A 162 17.92 3.79 -16.53
N ILE A 163 16.77 3.69 -17.20
CA ILE A 163 16.50 4.41 -18.45
C ILE A 163 15.42 5.44 -18.17
N GLY A 164 15.65 6.71 -18.52
CA GLY A 164 14.69 7.80 -18.42
C GLY A 164 14.37 8.37 -19.82
N ILE A 165 13.16 8.91 -19.97
CA ILE A 165 12.76 9.67 -21.16
C ILE A 165 12.89 11.15 -20.80
N ASP A 166 13.75 11.86 -21.51
CA ASP A 166 13.95 13.29 -21.28
C ASP A 166 12.68 14.07 -21.63
N ASP A 167 12.36 15.04 -20.80
CA ASP A 167 11.20 15.93 -20.93
C ASP A 167 9.87 15.22 -21.23
N PHE A 168 9.62 14.07 -20.61
CA PHE A 168 8.37 13.31 -20.80
C PHE A 168 7.13 14.15 -20.41
N ALA A 169 7.25 15.02 -19.42
CA ALA A 169 6.19 15.96 -19.04
C ALA A 169 5.88 16.94 -20.19
N GLY A 170 6.90 17.41 -20.92
CA GLY A 170 6.76 18.24 -22.10
C GLY A 170 6.05 17.52 -23.25
N ILE A 171 6.33 16.24 -23.45
CA ILE A 171 5.60 15.39 -24.42
C ILE A 171 4.11 15.34 -24.08
N ASN A 172 3.76 15.02 -22.83
CA ASN A 172 2.37 14.97 -22.38
C ASN A 172 1.65 16.31 -22.52
N SER A 173 2.34 17.41 -22.18
CA SER A 173 1.77 18.77 -22.26
C SER A 173 1.51 19.21 -23.70
N SER A 174 2.39 18.81 -24.65
CA SER A 174 2.33 19.27 -26.03
C SER A 174 1.47 18.37 -26.93
N CYS A 175 1.48 17.07 -26.69
CA CYS A 175 0.86 16.06 -27.56
C CYS A 175 -0.29 15.28 -26.91
N GLY A 176 -0.53 15.50 -25.59
CA GLY A 176 -1.54 14.79 -24.83
C GLY A 176 -1.06 13.47 -24.23
N TYR A 177 -1.80 12.96 -23.25
CA TYR A 177 -1.46 11.73 -22.51
C TYR A 177 -1.48 10.49 -23.39
N ASP A 178 -2.40 10.39 -24.34
CA ASP A 178 -2.47 9.24 -25.29
C ASP A 178 -1.19 9.09 -26.12
N TYR A 179 -0.59 10.23 -26.49
CA TYR A 179 0.69 10.21 -27.20
C TYR A 179 1.86 9.86 -26.28
N GLY A 180 1.82 10.31 -25.03
CA GLY A 180 2.78 9.90 -24.00
C GLY A 180 2.75 8.40 -23.77
N ASP A 181 1.56 7.81 -23.65
CA ASP A 181 1.36 6.37 -23.51
C ASP A 181 1.91 5.60 -24.73
N TYR A 182 1.68 6.12 -25.93
CA TYR A 182 2.28 5.56 -27.14
C TYR A 182 3.81 5.57 -27.09
N VAL A 183 4.43 6.68 -26.65
CA VAL A 183 5.88 6.79 -26.48
C VAL A 183 6.41 5.78 -25.47
N LEU A 184 5.77 5.66 -24.30
CA LEU A 184 6.12 4.66 -23.27
C LEU A 184 6.08 3.25 -23.82
N LYS A 185 5.02 2.91 -24.56
CA LYS A 185 4.87 1.60 -25.18
C LYS A 185 5.97 1.32 -26.20
N ARG A 186 6.29 2.28 -27.06
CA ARG A 186 7.37 2.13 -28.06
C ARG A 186 8.75 1.93 -27.43
N VAL A 187 9.05 2.68 -26.35
CA VAL A 187 10.30 2.48 -25.58
C VAL A 187 10.34 1.08 -24.98
N ALA A 188 9.24 0.63 -24.36
CA ALA A 188 9.15 -0.71 -23.79
C ALA A 188 9.34 -1.82 -24.85
N ASP A 189 8.76 -1.67 -26.04
CA ASP A 189 8.91 -2.62 -27.14
C ASP A 189 10.36 -2.67 -27.61
N CYS A 190 11.02 -1.51 -27.79
CA CYS A 190 12.44 -1.47 -28.12
C CYS A 190 13.32 -2.14 -27.04
N MET A 191 13.00 -1.93 -25.76
CA MET A 191 13.73 -2.60 -24.67
C MET A 191 13.56 -4.12 -24.74
N LYS A 192 12.33 -4.62 -24.99
CA LYS A 192 12.06 -6.06 -25.13
C LYS A 192 12.83 -6.66 -26.33
N GLU A 193 12.86 -5.95 -27.46
CA GLU A 193 13.61 -6.38 -28.66
C GLU A 193 15.12 -6.46 -28.42
N CYS A 194 15.67 -5.58 -27.56
CA CYS A 194 17.10 -5.59 -27.23
C CYS A 194 17.49 -6.68 -26.21
N ILE A 195 16.54 -7.23 -25.45
CA ILE A 195 16.79 -8.19 -24.37
C ILE A 195 16.36 -9.63 -24.79
N SER A 196 15.58 -9.77 -25.88
CA SER A 196 15.21 -11.09 -26.40
C SER A 196 16.45 -11.81 -26.92
N ASP A 197 16.71 -12.97 -26.36
CA ASP A 197 17.76 -13.92 -26.79
C ASP A 197 17.54 -14.44 -28.21
#